data_18efdf8a942527a75ff76176c2bc3ee7
#
_entry.id   18efdf8a942527a75ff76176c2bc3ee7
#
_cell.length_a   1.000
_cell.length_b   1.000
_cell.length_c   1.000
_cell.angle_alpha   90.00
_cell.angle_beta   90.00
_cell.angle_gamma   90.00
#
_symmetry.space_group_name_H-M   'P 1'
#
loop_
_entity.id
_entity.type
_entity.pdbx_description
1 polymer ?
#
loop_
_entity_poly.entity_id
_entity_poly.type
_entity_poly.pdbx_seq_one_letter_code
_entity_poly.pdbx_strand_id
1 'polypeptide(L)'
;GSTDSINDLYDLYTNISSSSLGNESITITDKVGSSSALSTLASNTTGIIDADSLYTIEGSLEGLNNLYLDEQFIGLNNEDITLTDVSISSEYDVSYLNTLDGYTSGTINVNLAIVEGSLADTLTAYQSNEISNLGSELIRLKDTTTVEASDLIALADLNSSGGMVQALDVAAVTGTAAEIIAAFALEISEDAVTISGPTISFFPSVAL
;
A
#
# COMPACT_ATOMS: atom_id res chain seq x y z
N GLY A 1 -29.93 13.54 -12.53
CA GLY A 1 -28.96 13.13 -11.53
C GLY A 1 -28.99 14.07 -10.33
N SER A 2 -28.63 13.59 -9.18
CA SER A 2 -28.43 14.44 -8.00
C SER A 2 -26.98 14.95 -7.99
N THR A 3 -26.80 16.21 -7.58
CA THR A 3 -25.50 16.87 -7.48
C THR A 3 -25.44 17.52 -6.11
N ASP A 4 -24.84 16.80 -5.16
CA ASP A 4 -24.78 17.19 -3.75
C ASP A 4 -23.51 16.65 -3.08
N SER A 5 -23.26 17.06 -1.85
CA SER A 5 -22.17 16.50 -1.07
C SER A 5 -22.40 15.03 -0.72
N ILE A 6 -21.31 14.29 -0.44
CA ILE A 6 -21.38 12.88 -0.05
C ILE A 6 -22.28 12.68 1.16
N ASN A 7 -22.24 13.57 2.14
CA ASN A 7 -23.07 13.48 3.33
C ASN A 7 -24.56 13.74 3.01
N ASP A 8 -24.87 14.73 2.17
CA ASP A 8 -26.25 15.01 1.78
C ASP A 8 -26.84 13.85 0.97
N LEU A 9 -26.04 13.27 0.09
CA LEU A 9 -26.42 12.07 -0.68
C LEU A 9 -26.59 10.85 0.21
N TYR A 10 -25.68 10.65 1.18
CA TYR A 10 -25.81 9.59 2.17
C TYR A 10 -27.10 9.72 2.97
N ASP A 11 -27.42 10.91 3.49
CA ASP A 11 -28.65 11.18 4.24
C ASP A 11 -29.90 11.00 3.37
N LEU A 12 -29.83 11.41 2.11
CA LEU A 12 -30.91 11.21 1.14
C LEU A 12 -31.21 9.70 0.97
N TYR A 13 -30.20 8.88 0.70
CA TYR A 13 -30.39 7.45 0.45
C TYR A 13 -30.71 6.65 1.71
N THR A 14 -30.26 7.05 2.88
CA THR A 14 -30.55 6.35 4.14
C THR A 14 -31.90 6.72 4.73
N ASN A 15 -32.40 7.93 4.50
CA ASN A 15 -33.63 8.43 5.13
C ASN A 15 -34.87 8.35 4.22
N ILE A 16 -34.72 8.16 2.92
CA ILE A 16 -35.85 8.03 2.01
C ILE A 16 -36.19 6.57 1.79
N SER A 17 -37.28 6.12 2.41
CA SER A 17 -37.94 4.83 2.12
C SER A 17 -38.61 4.84 0.73
N SER A 18 -37.95 5.35 -0.29
CA SER A 18 -38.56 5.45 -1.60
C SER A 18 -38.01 4.39 -2.53
N SER A 19 -38.88 3.54 -3.03
CA SER A 19 -38.62 2.55 -4.08
C SER A 19 -38.35 3.18 -5.45
N SER A 20 -38.16 4.47 -5.53
CA SER A 20 -37.99 5.23 -6.79
C SER A 20 -36.58 5.79 -7.00
N LEU A 21 -35.71 5.73 -6.01
CA LEU A 21 -34.28 6.01 -6.11
C LEU A 21 -33.50 4.69 -6.14
N GLY A 22 -32.34 4.65 -6.79
CA GLY A 22 -31.50 3.44 -6.80
C GLY A 22 -30.84 3.14 -8.15
N ASN A 23 -31.11 3.96 -9.18
CA ASN A 23 -30.46 3.84 -10.48
C ASN A 23 -30.04 5.20 -11.08
N GLU A 24 -30.08 6.25 -10.28
CA GLU A 24 -29.71 7.59 -10.68
C GLU A 24 -28.19 7.71 -10.80
N SER A 25 -27.75 8.43 -11.83
CA SER A 25 -26.37 8.91 -11.86
C SER A 25 -26.18 10.01 -10.83
N ILE A 26 -25.09 9.95 -10.12
CA ILE A 26 -24.70 10.86 -9.05
C ILE A 26 -23.48 11.65 -9.50
N THR A 27 -23.44 12.95 -9.21
CA THR A 27 -22.23 13.77 -9.34
C THR A 27 -21.83 14.28 -7.96
N ILE A 28 -20.65 13.91 -7.50
CA ILE A 28 -20.08 14.37 -6.24
C ILE A 28 -19.52 15.77 -6.43
N THR A 29 -19.76 16.66 -5.48
CA THR A 29 -19.25 18.05 -5.50
C THR A 29 -18.19 18.31 -4.43
N ASP A 30 -18.00 17.36 -3.52
CA ASP A 30 -16.94 17.42 -2.50
C ASP A 30 -15.56 17.42 -3.13
N LYS A 31 -14.60 17.97 -2.38
CA LYS A 31 -13.18 17.96 -2.72
C LYS A 31 -12.42 16.89 -1.93
N VAL A 32 -13.01 16.41 -0.86
CA VAL A 32 -12.46 15.39 0.03
C VAL A 32 -13.52 14.32 0.27
N GLY A 33 -13.17 13.06 0.14
CA GLY A 33 -14.04 11.93 0.38
C GLY A 33 -13.38 10.85 1.22
N SER A 34 -14.17 9.90 1.71
CA SER A 34 -13.64 8.67 2.28
C SER A 34 -14.11 7.46 1.50
N SER A 35 -13.23 6.45 1.36
CA SER A 35 -13.56 5.22 0.64
C SER A 35 -14.80 4.53 1.22
N SER A 36 -15.00 4.59 2.54
CA SER A 36 -16.16 4.00 3.21
C SER A 36 -17.48 4.72 2.88
N ALA A 37 -17.48 6.06 2.83
CA ALA A 37 -18.67 6.83 2.47
C ALA A 37 -19.02 6.65 0.99
N LEU A 38 -18.02 6.65 0.11
CA LEU A 38 -18.18 6.41 -1.33
C LEU A 38 -18.72 5.00 -1.60
N SER A 39 -18.16 3.97 -0.96
CA SER A 39 -18.65 2.59 -1.07
C SER A 39 -20.09 2.43 -0.55
N THR A 40 -20.44 3.14 0.53
CA THR A 40 -21.83 3.17 1.01
C THR A 40 -22.76 3.82 0.01
N LEU A 41 -22.32 4.91 -0.63
CA LEU A 41 -23.10 5.57 -1.68
C LEU A 41 -23.32 4.63 -2.86
N ALA A 42 -22.26 3.96 -3.34
CA ALA A 42 -22.35 2.98 -4.42
C ALA A 42 -23.30 1.82 -4.11
N SER A 43 -23.37 1.38 -2.86
CA SER A 43 -24.30 0.32 -2.46
C SER A 43 -25.78 0.71 -2.53
N ASN A 44 -26.10 1.99 -2.62
CA ASN A 44 -27.46 2.53 -2.62
C ASN A 44 -27.95 2.93 -4.04
N THR A 45 -27.10 2.88 -5.06
CA THR A 45 -27.48 3.13 -6.45
C THR A 45 -26.82 2.11 -7.37
N THR A 46 -27.42 1.86 -8.52
CA THR A 46 -26.81 1.14 -9.64
C THR A 46 -26.37 2.09 -10.76
N GLY A 47 -26.57 3.39 -10.56
CA GLY A 47 -26.17 4.44 -11.50
C GLY A 47 -24.66 4.73 -11.41
N ILE A 48 -24.17 5.47 -12.40
CA ILE A 48 -22.78 5.93 -12.41
C ILE A 48 -22.59 7.06 -11.38
N ILE A 49 -21.46 7.02 -10.69
CA ILE A 49 -21.03 8.03 -9.73
C ILE A 49 -19.84 8.78 -10.32
N ASP A 50 -20.06 10.04 -10.65
CA ASP A 50 -19.03 10.94 -11.14
C ASP A 50 -18.31 11.56 -9.94
N ALA A 51 -17.03 11.22 -9.78
CA ALA A 51 -16.16 11.62 -8.68
C ALA A 51 -15.04 12.59 -9.10
N ASP A 52 -15.08 13.13 -10.31
CA ASP A 52 -14.06 14.04 -10.89
C ASP A 52 -13.76 15.29 -10.04
N SER A 53 -14.67 15.63 -9.12
CA SER A 53 -14.46 16.76 -8.20
C SER A 53 -13.57 16.45 -7.01
N LEU A 54 -13.33 15.19 -6.68
CA LEU A 54 -12.50 14.80 -5.56
C LEU A 54 -11.02 15.08 -5.85
N TYR A 55 -10.31 15.62 -4.86
CA TYR A 55 -8.86 15.85 -4.91
C TYR A 55 -8.13 15.05 -3.83
N THR A 56 -8.85 14.62 -2.78
CA THR A 56 -8.28 13.81 -1.71
C THR A 56 -9.27 12.73 -1.31
N ILE A 57 -8.79 11.51 -1.16
CA ILE A 57 -9.59 10.40 -0.64
C ILE A 57 -8.83 9.75 0.52
N GLU A 58 -9.52 9.59 1.66
CA GLU A 58 -8.99 8.86 2.81
C GLU A 58 -9.63 7.47 2.91
N GLY A 59 -8.87 6.49 3.42
CA GLY A 59 -9.42 5.17 3.64
C GLY A 59 -8.39 4.11 4.00
N SER A 60 -8.89 2.91 4.32
CA SER A 60 -8.03 1.75 4.45
C SER A 60 -7.55 1.27 3.08
N LEU A 61 -6.42 0.56 3.07
CA LEU A 61 -5.83 0.00 1.86
C LEU A 61 -6.82 -0.90 1.11
N GLU A 62 -7.56 -1.73 1.84
CA GLU A 62 -8.65 -2.56 1.29
C GLU A 62 -9.74 -1.69 0.66
N GLY A 63 -10.25 -0.71 1.43
CA GLY A 63 -11.35 0.13 0.99
C GLY A 63 -11.00 0.99 -0.22
N LEU A 64 -9.78 1.49 -0.29
CA LEU A 64 -9.28 2.27 -1.42
C LEU A 64 -9.10 1.39 -2.67
N ASN A 65 -8.46 0.22 -2.56
CA ASN A 65 -8.33 -0.70 -3.71
C ASN A 65 -9.71 -1.12 -4.25
N ASN A 66 -10.66 -1.43 -3.37
CA ASN A 66 -12.02 -1.78 -3.79
C ASN A 66 -12.73 -0.61 -4.48
N LEU A 67 -12.53 0.63 -4.00
CA LEU A 67 -13.11 1.82 -4.60
C LEU A 67 -12.63 2.03 -6.05
N TYR A 68 -11.32 1.92 -6.30
CA TYR A 68 -10.76 2.08 -7.66
C TYR A 68 -11.11 0.94 -8.61
N LEU A 69 -11.47 -0.23 -8.09
CA LEU A 69 -11.95 -1.38 -8.88
C LEU A 69 -13.45 -1.31 -9.17
N ASP A 70 -14.20 -0.44 -8.50
CA ASP A 70 -15.64 -0.34 -8.68
C ASP A 70 -15.96 0.47 -9.95
N GLU A 71 -16.45 -0.22 -10.98
CA GLU A 71 -16.80 0.36 -12.27
C GLU A 71 -17.96 1.39 -12.23
N GLN A 72 -18.63 1.52 -11.07
CA GLN A 72 -19.64 2.58 -10.90
C GLN A 72 -19.02 3.97 -10.81
N PHE A 73 -17.76 4.07 -10.37
CA PHE A 73 -17.06 5.34 -10.25
C PHE A 73 -16.37 5.73 -11.56
N ILE A 74 -16.53 7.01 -11.94
CA ILE A 74 -15.77 7.63 -13.01
C ILE A 74 -15.08 8.89 -12.47
N GLY A 75 -13.97 9.28 -13.09
CA GLY A 75 -13.20 10.46 -12.72
C GLY A 75 -12.16 10.25 -11.63
N LEU A 76 -12.01 9.02 -11.09
CA LEU A 76 -10.96 8.67 -10.15
C LEU A 76 -9.67 8.30 -10.88
N ASN A 77 -8.60 9.07 -10.72
CA ASN A 77 -7.27 8.77 -11.29
C ASN A 77 -6.14 9.72 -10.88
N ASN A 78 -6.42 10.77 -10.10
CA ASN A 78 -5.44 11.82 -9.78
C ASN A 78 -5.58 12.39 -8.37
N GLU A 79 -6.32 11.71 -7.50
CA GLU A 79 -6.56 12.13 -6.13
C GLU A 79 -5.32 11.85 -5.27
N ASP A 80 -5.03 12.78 -4.36
CA ASP A 80 -4.14 12.50 -3.24
C ASP A 80 -4.83 11.54 -2.28
N ILE A 81 -4.12 10.51 -1.87
CA ILE A 81 -4.63 9.49 -0.96
C ILE A 81 -4.05 9.71 0.45
N THR A 82 -4.91 9.57 1.47
CA THR A 82 -4.49 9.45 2.86
C THR A 82 -4.85 8.06 3.36
N LEU A 83 -3.83 7.22 3.58
CA LEU A 83 -4.04 5.88 4.13
C LEU A 83 -4.33 5.98 5.63
N THR A 84 -5.42 5.33 6.07
CA THR A 84 -5.83 5.32 7.49
C THR A 84 -5.28 4.13 8.27
N ASP A 85 -4.72 3.13 7.59
CA ASP A 85 -4.06 2.01 8.24
C ASP A 85 -2.77 2.47 8.94
N VAL A 86 -2.52 1.88 10.10
CA VAL A 86 -1.26 2.03 10.84
C VAL A 86 -0.33 0.84 10.61
N SER A 87 -0.80 -0.18 9.94
CA SER A 87 -0.03 -1.38 9.58
C SER A 87 -0.67 -2.04 8.36
N ILE A 88 0.14 -2.45 7.40
CA ILE A 88 -0.29 -3.26 6.27
C ILE A 88 0.33 -4.66 6.43
N SER A 89 -0.51 -5.69 6.46
CA SER A 89 -0.09 -7.06 6.77
C SER A 89 -1.08 -8.09 6.27
N SER A 90 -0.65 -9.34 6.21
CA SER A 90 -1.49 -10.49 5.88
C SER A 90 -2.11 -10.43 4.49
N GLU A 91 -3.42 -10.23 4.38
CA GLU A 91 -4.16 -10.26 3.13
C GLU A 91 -3.97 -8.99 2.29
N TYR A 92 -3.83 -7.83 2.98
CA TYR A 92 -3.60 -6.53 2.35
C TYR A 92 -2.18 -6.06 2.66
N ASP A 93 -1.20 -6.66 2.02
CA ASP A 93 0.21 -6.35 2.18
C ASP A 93 0.70 -5.24 1.22
N VAL A 94 2.00 -5.03 1.16
CA VAL A 94 2.59 -3.96 0.34
C VAL A 94 2.29 -4.07 -1.16
N SER A 95 1.94 -5.26 -1.66
CA SER A 95 1.56 -5.42 -3.08
C SER A 95 0.25 -4.68 -3.42
N TYR A 96 -0.66 -4.59 -2.45
CA TYR A 96 -1.88 -3.77 -2.59
C TYR A 96 -1.58 -2.27 -2.54
N LEU A 97 -0.54 -1.85 -1.81
CA LEU A 97 -0.09 -0.45 -1.84
C LEU A 97 0.51 -0.09 -3.21
N ASN A 98 1.31 -0.99 -3.80
CA ASN A 98 1.81 -0.84 -5.17
C ASN A 98 0.67 -0.82 -6.21
N THR A 99 -0.38 -1.61 -5.98
CA THR A 99 -1.56 -1.61 -6.84
C THR A 99 -2.31 -0.28 -6.75
N LEU A 100 -2.49 0.25 -5.54
CA LEU A 100 -3.10 1.56 -5.30
C LEU A 100 -2.29 2.69 -5.96
N ASP A 101 -0.96 2.63 -5.88
CA ASP A 101 -0.03 3.55 -6.54
C ASP A 101 -0.24 3.59 -8.06
N GLY A 102 -0.59 2.46 -8.65
CA GLY A 102 -0.93 2.36 -10.08
C GLY A 102 -2.29 2.95 -10.48
N TYR A 103 -3.18 3.24 -9.52
CA TYR A 103 -4.52 3.76 -9.83
C TYR A 103 -4.61 5.28 -9.82
N THR A 104 -3.79 5.97 -9.03
CA THR A 104 -3.77 7.43 -8.96
C THR A 104 -2.43 7.98 -9.41
N SER A 105 -2.45 9.19 -9.95
CA SER A 105 -1.24 9.98 -10.19
C SER A 105 -0.99 11.01 -9.07
N GLY A 106 -1.84 11.03 -8.05
CA GLY A 106 -1.68 11.85 -6.86
C GLY A 106 -0.73 11.20 -5.84
N THR A 107 -0.44 11.91 -4.77
CA THR A 107 0.45 11.42 -3.70
C THR A 107 -0.30 10.49 -2.75
N ILE A 108 0.28 9.34 -2.41
CA ILE A 108 -0.21 8.44 -1.38
C ILE A 108 0.53 8.73 -0.07
N ASN A 109 -0.18 9.30 0.87
CA ASN A 109 0.35 9.65 2.18
C ASN A 109 0.06 8.51 3.17
N VAL A 110 1.12 7.88 3.69
CA VAL A 110 1.03 6.77 4.64
C VAL A 110 1.58 7.18 6.01
N ASN A 111 1.13 6.48 7.06
CA ASN A 111 1.66 6.61 8.42
C ASN A 111 1.68 5.21 9.06
N LEU A 112 2.55 4.36 8.55
CA LEU A 112 2.61 2.95 8.89
C LEU A 112 3.63 2.69 10.00
N ALA A 113 3.30 1.79 10.92
CA ALA A 113 4.24 1.23 11.89
C ALA A 113 4.83 -0.10 11.41
N ILE A 114 4.04 -0.87 10.63
CA ILE A 114 4.45 -2.18 10.12
C ILE A 114 4.08 -2.29 8.63
N VAL A 115 5.02 -2.79 7.85
CA VAL A 115 4.85 -3.14 6.43
C VAL A 115 5.21 -4.60 6.24
N GLU A 116 4.30 -5.41 5.69
CA GLU A 116 4.57 -6.80 5.31
C GLU A 116 4.49 -6.98 3.80
N GLY A 117 5.34 -7.86 3.24
CA GLY A 117 5.30 -8.23 1.83
C GLY A 117 6.57 -8.91 1.35
N SER A 118 6.65 -9.17 0.04
CA SER A 118 7.89 -9.66 -0.57
C SER A 118 8.96 -8.55 -0.59
N LEU A 119 10.23 -8.94 -0.65
CA LEU A 119 11.34 -7.99 -0.83
C LEU A 119 11.15 -7.15 -2.09
N ALA A 120 10.74 -7.78 -3.19
CA ALA A 120 10.53 -7.11 -4.47
C ALA A 120 9.39 -6.07 -4.41
N ASP A 121 8.25 -6.43 -3.83
CA ASP A 121 7.11 -5.50 -3.68
C ASP A 121 7.43 -4.37 -2.72
N THR A 122 8.16 -4.68 -1.63
CA THR A 122 8.58 -3.67 -0.66
C THR A 122 9.54 -2.66 -1.30
N LEU A 123 10.55 -3.14 -2.04
CA LEU A 123 11.45 -2.25 -2.78
C LEU A 123 10.69 -1.38 -3.78
N THR A 124 9.69 -1.92 -4.48
CA THR A 124 8.87 -1.16 -5.41
C THR A 124 8.16 0.00 -4.70
N ALA A 125 7.51 -0.26 -3.56
CA ALA A 125 6.82 0.78 -2.79
C ALA A 125 7.78 1.85 -2.25
N TYR A 126 8.93 1.44 -1.71
CA TYR A 126 9.92 2.37 -1.13
C TYR A 126 10.69 3.18 -2.19
N GLN A 127 10.65 2.78 -3.44
CA GLN A 127 11.25 3.49 -4.58
C GLN A 127 10.23 4.35 -5.33
N SER A 128 8.93 4.24 -5.02
CA SER A 128 7.90 5.10 -5.60
C SER A 128 8.12 6.56 -5.20
N ASN A 129 7.87 7.47 -6.14
CA ASN A 129 7.89 8.91 -5.87
C ASN A 129 6.54 9.43 -5.37
N GLU A 130 5.49 8.66 -5.57
CA GLU A 130 4.11 9.00 -5.23
C GLU A 130 3.76 8.54 -3.80
N ILE A 131 4.43 7.51 -3.25
CA ILE A 131 4.21 7.05 -1.87
C ILE A 131 5.11 7.84 -0.92
N SER A 132 4.52 8.56 0.00
CA SER A 132 5.22 9.44 0.93
C SER A 132 5.17 8.92 2.37
N ASN A 133 6.19 9.31 3.17
CA ASN A 133 6.37 8.99 4.59
C ASN A 133 6.70 7.51 4.89
N LEU A 134 7.23 6.78 3.92
CA LEU A 134 7.94 5.52 4.18
C LEU A 134 9.38 5.81 4.64
N GLY A 135 10.00 4.86 5.38
CA GLY A 135 11.41 4.89 5.76
C GLY A 135 11.71 4.70 7.25
N SER A 136 10.69 4.41 8.09
CA SER A 136 10.85 4.24 9.53
C SER A 136 10.06 3.06 10.12
N GLU A 137 9.50 2.20 9.25
CA GLU A 137 8.59 1.13 9.62
C GLU A 137 9.35 -0.13 10.04
N LEU A 138 8.66 -0.99 10.79
CA LEU A 138 9.06 -2.39 10.89
C LEU A 138 8.62 -3.12 9.62
N ILE A 139 9.57 -3.44 8.75
CA ILE A 139 9.34 -4.26 7.57
C ILE A 139 9.46 -5.72 7.93
N ARG A 140 8.48 -6.54 7.55
CA ARG A 140 8.49 -7.99 7.67
C ARG A 140 8.42 -8.63 6.30
N LEU A 141 9.53 -9.17 5.84
CA LEU A 141 9.58 -9.86 4.56
C LEU A 141 8.89 -11.22 4.66
N LYS A 142 8.07 -11.52 3.68
CA LYS A 142 7.32 -12.79 3.54
C LYS A 142 7.98 -13.78 2.57
N ASP A 143 9.18 -13.46 2.09
CA ASP A 143 9.92 -14.35 1.22
C ASP A 143 10.31 -15.63 1.98
N THR A 144 10.00 -16.77 1.39
CA THR A 144 10.33 -18.10 1.94
C THR A 144 11.39 -18.82 1.11
N THR A 145 11.94 -18.14 0.10
CA THR A 145 12.92 -18.67 -0.83
C THR A 145 14.24 -17.89 -0.72
N THR A 146 14.96 -17.81 -1.80
CA THR A 146 16.23 -17.08 -1.88
C THR A 146 15.99 -15.62 -2.18
N VAL A 147 16.70 -14.72 -1.49
CA VAL A 147 16.73 -13.29 -1.76
C VAL A 147 18.16 -12.82 -2.03
N GLU A 148 18.30 -11.71 -2.76
CA GLU A 148 19.60 -11.11 -3.05
C GLU A 148 20.07 -10.19 -1.91
N ALA A 149 21.33 -10.30 -1.50
CA ALA A 149 21.93 -9.48 -0.46
C ALA A 149 21.93 -7.98 -0.83
N SER A 150 22.15 -7.65 -2.09
CA SER A 150 22.11 -6.29 -2.62
C SER A 150 20.75 -5.63 -2.40
N ASP A 151 19.67 -6.39 -2.58
CA ASP A 151 18.30 -5.88 -2.45
C ASP A 151 17.92 -5.66 -0.97
N LEU A 152 18.38 -6.56 -0.07
CA LEU A 152 18.24 -6.35 1.38
C LEU A 152 18.96 -5.09 1.85
N ILE A 153 20.18 -4.84 1.35
CA ILE A 153 20.96 -3.63 1.65
C ILE A 153 20.23 -2.40 1.13
N ALA A 154 19.76 -2.44 -0.12
CA ALA A 154 19.03 -1.32 -0.71
C ALA A 154 17.74 -0.99 0.07
N LEU A 155 17.00 -2.01 0.52
CA LEU A 155 15.81 -1.79 1.34
C LEU A 155 16.16 -1.21 2.71
N ALA A 156 17.21 -1.69 3.36
CA ALA A 156 17.67 -1.15 4.64
C ALA A 156 18.10 0.32 4.52
N ASP A 157 18.77 0.69 3.42
CA ASP A 157 19.17 2.08 3.14
C ASP A 157 17.94 3.00 2.95
N LEU A 158 16.90 2.50 2.29
CA LEU A 158 15.63 3.23 2.11
C LEU A 158 14.84 3.37 3.41
N ASN A 159 14.95 2.40 4.33
CA ASN A 159 14.28 2.38 5.65
C ASN A 159 15.17 2.92 6.78
N SER A 160 16.06 3.85 6.47
CA SER A 160 17.13 4.30 7.37
C SER A 160 16.73 5.32 8.46
N SER A 161 15.45 5.73 8.50
CA SER A 161 14.97 6.71 9.49
C SER A 161 14.59 6.09 10.85
N GLY A 162 15.21 4.97 11.22
CA GLY A 162 14.95 4.21 12.46
C GLY A 162 14.05 2.99 12.27
N GLY A 163 13.80 2.60 11.02
CA GLY A 163 13.06 1.40 10.68
C GLY A 163 13.90 0.12 10.80
N MET A 164 13.24 -1.02 10.81
CA MET A 164 13.87 -2.35 10.91
C MET A 164 13.38 -3.25 9.79
N VAL A 165 14.26 -4.08 9.22
CA VAL A 165 13.89 -5.12 8.25
C VAL A 165 14.04 -6.49 8.90
N GLN A 166 12.96 -7.28 8.94
CA GLN A 166 12.92 -8.66 9.41
C GLN A 166 12.73 -9.61 8.22
N ALA A 167 13.66 -10.55 8.07
CA ALA A 167 13.66 -11.57 7.01
C ALA A 167 13.69 -12.98 7.64
N LEU A 168 12.73 -13.27 8.55
CA LEU A 168 12.74 -14.44 9.40
C LEU A 168 12.49 -15.76 8.64
N ASP A 169 11.73 -15.71 7.54
CA ASP A 169 11.31 -16.88 6.77
C ASP A 169 12.16 -17.10 5.51
N VAL A 170 13.12 -16.22 5.23
CA VAL A 170 14.01 -16.31 4.06
C VAL A 170 14.90 -17.56 4.19
N ALA A 171 14.82 -18.45 3.20
CA ALA A 171 15.55 -19.72 3.23
C ALA A 171 17.05 -19.57 2.89
N ALA A 172 17.41 -18.61 2.05
CA ALA A 172 18.78 -18.35 1.62
C ALA A 172 18.99 -16.90 1.19
N VAL A 173 20.20 -16.41 1.34
CA VAL A 173 20.64 -15.11 0.82
C VAL A 173 21.78 -15.37 -0.17
N THR A 174 21.67 -14.79 -1.38
CA THR A 174 22.70 -14.88 -2.43
C THR A 174 23.32 -13.51 -2.69
N GLY A 175 24.53 -13.54 -3.23
CA GLY A 175 25.29 -12.33 -3.55
C GLY A 175 26.79 -12.58 -3.48
N THR A 176 27.57 -11.54 -3.69
CA THR A 176 29.03 -11.60 -3.44
C THR A 176 29.32 -11.71 -1.94
N ALA A 177 30.48 -12.22 -1.57
CA ALA A 177 30.88 -12.31 -0.18
C ALA A 177 30.83 -10.95 0.55
N ALA A 178 31.16 -9.86 -0.16
CA ALA A 178 31.11 -8.51 0.39
C ALA A 178 29.68 -8.06 0.67
N GLU A 179 28.73 -8.30 -0.25
CA GLU A 179 27.31 -7.97 -0.06
C GLU A 179 26.69 -8.80 1.06
N ILE A 180 26.96 -10.10 1.10
CA ILE A 180 26.46 -10.97 2.17
C ILE A 180 26.96 -10.50 3.54
N ILE A 181 28.27 -10.19 3.67
CA ILE A 181 28.85 -9.64 4.90
C ILE A 181 28.19 -8.31 5.27
N ALA A 182 27.95 -7.43 4.31
CA ALA A 182 27.31 -6.13 4.54
C ALA A 182 25.85 -6.32 5.01
N ALA A 183 25.07 -7.20 4.37
CA ALA A 183 23.70 -7.49 4.76
C ALA A 183 23.62 -8.03 6.20
N PHE A 184 24.52 -8.93 6.60
CA PHE A 184 24.59 -9.44 7.98
C PHE A 184 25.16 -8.42 8.98
N ALA A 185 25.98 -7.45 8.55
CA ALA A 185 26.46 -6.39 9.42
C ALA A 185 25.35 -5.40 9.81
N LEU A 186 24.27 -5.31 9.02
CA LEU A 186 23.08 -4.52 9.38
C LEU A 186 22.35 -5.09 10.61
N GLU A 187 22.50 -6.37 10.93
CA GLU A 187 21.95 -6.99 12.17
C GLU A 187 22.59 -6.49 13.48
N ILE A 188 23.76 -5.88 13.43
CA ILE A 188 24.55 -5.52 14.62
C ILE A 188 24.30 -4.05 15.02
N SER A 189 23.70 -3.25 14.18
CA SER A 189 23.30 -1.88 14.51
C SER A 189 21.85 -1.87 15.06
N GLU A 190 21.50 -0.85 15.84
CA GLU A 190 20.13 -0.70 16.38
C GLU A 190 19.04 -0.55 15.29
N ASP A 191 19.45 -0.46 14.00
CA ASP A 191 18.62 -0.38 12.79
C ASP A 191 18.61 -1.71 12.00
N ALA A 192 18.69 -2.85 12.66
CA ALA A 192 19.11 -4.13 12.08
C ALA A 192 18.09 -4.83 11.19
N VAL A 193 18.60 -5.41 10.10
CA VAL A 193 17.97 -6.56 9.41
C VAL A 193 18.16 -7.81 10.29
N THR A 194 17.09 -8.36 10.83
CA THR A 194 17.15 -9.65 11.53
C THR A 194 16.92 -10.78 10.53
N ILE A 195 17.97 -11.48 10.15
CA ILE A 195 17.92 -12.70 9.32
C ILE A 195 18.04 -13.90 10.26
N SER A 196 16.95 -14.57 10.57
CA SER A 196 16.96 -15.84 11.32
C SER A 196 16.60 -16.98 10.37
N GLY A 197 17.59 -17.57 9.75
CA GLY A 197 17.39 -18.73 8.88
C GLY A 197 18.56 -19.72 8.98
N PRO A 198 18.37 -21.00 8.61
CA PRO A 198 19.39 -22.01 8.74
C PRO A 198 20.48 -21.85 7.68
N THR A 199 21.70 -21.84 8.16
CA THR A 199 22.93 -22.22 7.47
C THR A 199 23.28 -21.48 6.16
N ILE A 200 24.17 -20.51 6.27
CA ILE A 200 24.89 -19.92 5.13
C ILE A 200 25.70 -21.02 4.44
N SER A 201 25.31 -21.39 3.23
CA SER A 201 26.11 -22.25 2.37
C SER A 201 26.98 -21.36 1.49
N PHE A 202 28.23 -21.14 1.88
CA PHE A 202 29.24 -20.59 0.99
C PHE A 202 29.59 -21.62 -0.09
N PHE A 203 29.19 -21.40 -1.32
CA PHE A 203 29.82 -22.05 -2.45
C PHE A 203 30.94 -21.14 -2.95
N PRO A 204 32.23 -21.45 -2.64
CA PRO A 204 33.30 -20.73 -3.28
C PRO A 204 33.25 -21.08 -4.77
N SER A 205 33.01 -20.09 -5.63
CA SER A 205 33.29 -20.24 -7.05
C SER A 205 34.80 -20.42 -7.17
N VAL A 206 35.25 -21.65 -7.32
CA VAL A 206 36.62 -21.95 -7.72
C VAL A 206 36.74 -21.55 -9.19
N ALA A 207 37.29 -20.36 -9.42
CA ALA A 207 37.80 -20.03 -10.77
C ALA A 207 38.98 -20.95 -11.03
N LEU A 208 38.87 -21.80 -12.03
CA LEU A 208 40.00 -22.53 -12.67
C LEU A 208 40.70 -21.61 -13.63
#